data_f0356d605bf1a1092ad7192961ef39fc
#
_entry.id   f0356d605bf1a1092ad7192961ef39fc
#
_cell.length_a   1.000
_cell.length_b   1.000
_cell.length_c   1.000
_cell.angle_alpha   90.00
_cell.angle_beta   90.00
_cell.angle_gamma   90.00
#
_symmetry.space_group_name_H-M   'P 1'
#
loop_
_entity.id
_entity.type
_entity.pdbx_description
1 polymer ?
#
loop_
_entity_poly.entity_id
_entity_poly.type
_entity_poly.pdbx_seq_one_letter_code
_entity_poly.pdbx_strand_id
1 'polypeptide(L)'
;MRPNSFLGWVACCLIALIFIGCTQAHTNKSSSMDRLVNAKANKKDKLERLLQKKGLSVQGLELFLRAFKKEEVLEVWVKEAQQASFQLLMTYAFCKNSGGLGPKRKEGDRQIPEGFYRIDRFNAKSKFHLSLGLNYPNASDKVRSHRQQPGSDIFIHGGCLTVGCIPITDDKIEELFVLADMVRTAGRSPIRVHIFPSRLEKTQLAALVHKHPEHADFWQELQKGYLHFEKFKRIPRIDIDDTGAYLIQ
;
A
#
# COMPACT_ATOMS: atom_id res chain seq x y z
N MET A 1 -77.76 33.37 -53.68
CA MET A 1 -78.70 33.04 -52.62
C MET A 1 -78.01 32.62 -51.40
N ARG A 2 -78.45 33.15 -50.36
CA ARG A 2 -77.89 33.25 -49.00
C ARG A 2 -77.49 31.97 -48.28
N PRO A 3 -76.97 32.18 -47.10
CA PRO A 3 -75.76 31.57 -46.43
C PRO A 3 -76.18 30.71 -45.27
N ASN A 4 -75.29 30.00 -44.73
CA ASN A 4 -75.43 29.47 -43.35
C ASN A 4 -74.13 29.52 -42.56
N SER A 5 -74.25 30.23 -41.51
CA SER A 5 -73.33 30.37 -40.43
C SER A 5 -73.25 29.09 -39.60
N PHE A 6 -72.02 28.69 -39.21
CA PHE A 6 -71.83 27.75 -38.12
C PHE A 6 -70.79 28.31 -37.13
N LEU A 7 -71.29 28.51 -35.93
CA LEU A 7 -70.54 28.85 -34.76
C LEU A 7 -69.62 27.67 -34.38
N GLY A 8 -68.29 27.90 -34.36
CA GLY A 8 -67.40 26.93 -33.88
C GLY A 8 -67.02 27.24 -32.42
N TRP A 9 -67.21 26.28 -31.57
CA TRP A 9 -66.78 26.29 -30.16
C TRP A 9 -65.27 26.15 -30.06
N VAL A 10 -64.62 27.12 -29.41
CA VAL A 10 -63.23 27.05 -29.06
C VAL A 10 -63.10 26.30 -27.70
N ALA A 11 -62.60 25.05 -27.74
CA ALA A 11 -62.22 24.30 -26.56
C ALA A 11 -60.87 24.68 -26.18
N CYS A 12 -60.75 25.37 -25.07
CA CYS A 12 -59.45 25.76 -24.45
C CYS A 12 -58.83 24.54 -23.67
N CYS A 13 -57.92 23.82 -24.32
CA CYS A 13 -57.15 22.77 -23.65
C CYS A 13 -55.99 23.38 -22.84
N LEU A 14 -56.18 23.47 -21.54
CA LEU A 14 -55.12 23.76 -20.59
C LEU A 14 -54.18 22.55 -20.52
N ILE A 15 -53.00 22.64 -21.16
CA ILE A 15 -51.93 21.66 -21.01
C ILE A 15 -51.15 22.02 -19.74
N ALA A 16 -51.37 21.27 -18.65
CA ALA A 16 -50.56 21.32 -17.45
C ALA A 16 -49.18 20.68 -17.73
N LEU A 17 -48.18 21.50 -17.91
CA LEU A 17 -46.77 21.05 -17.96
C LEU A 17 -46.31 20.64 -16.55
N ILE A 18 -46.29 19.34 -16.28
CA ILE A 18 -45.70 18.76 -15.11
C ILE A 18 -44.16 18.79 -15.32
N PHE A 19 -43.49 19.76 -14.72
CA PHE A 19 -42.05 19.74 -14.60
C PHE A 19 -41.64 18.63 -13.61
N ILE A 20 -41.29 17.47 -14.14
CA ILE A 20 -40.58 16.44 -13.37
C ILE A 20 -39.16 16.95 -13.20
N GLY A 21 -38.91 17.60 -12.06
CA GLY A 21 -37.58 17.97 -11.64
C GLY A 21 -36.73 16.71 -11.41
N CYS A 22 -35.91 16.35 -12.38
CA CYS A 22 -34.91 15.31 -12.24
C CYS A 22 -33.81 15.86 -11.28
N THR A 23 -33.96 15.59 -10.00
CA THR A 23 -32.89 15.83 -9.04
C THR A 23 -31.76 14.87 -9.35
N GLN A 24 -30.79 15.33 -10.16
CA GLN A 24 -29.51 14.65 -10.32
C GLN A 24 -28.85 14.60 -8.94
N ALA A 25 -28.83 13.41 -8.36
CA ALA A 25 -27.97 13.11 -7.23
C ALA A 25 -26.52 13.28 -7.72
N HIS A 26 -25.94 14.44 -7.47
CA HIS A 26 -24.50 14.65 -7.58
C HIS A 26 -23.82 13.74 -6.55
N THR A 27 -23.44 12.53 -6.99
CA THR A 27 -22.44 11.75 -6.28
C THR A 27 -21.13 12.53 -6.39
N ASN A 28 -20.87 13.37 -5.38
CA ASN A 28 -19.59 14.05 -5.22
C ASN A 28 -18.50 12.99 -5.12
N LYS A 29 -17.90 12.65 -6.27
CA LYS A 29 -16.67 11.89 -6.31
C LYS A 29 -15.59 12.81 -5.76
N SER A 30 -15.34 12.71 -4.45
CA SER A 30 -14.31 13.48 -3.74
C SER A 30 -13.04 13.54 -4.60
N SER A 31 -12.52 14.73 -4.84
CA SER A 31 -11.29 14.89 -5.62
C SER A 31 -10.15 14.18 -4.89
N SER A 32 -9.10 13.82 -5.61
CA SER A 32 -7.93 13.15 -5.00
C SER A 32 -7.24 14.01 -3.94
N MET A 33 -7.34 15.32 -4.07
CA MET A 33 -6.84 16.27 -3.07
C MET A 33 -7.72 16.21 -1.81
N ASP A 34 -9.05 16.13 -1.97
CA ASP A 34 -9.98 16.02 -0.84
C ASP A 34 -9.74 14.74 -0.04
N ARG A 35 -9.41 13.62 -0.69
CA ARG A 35 -9.09 12.36 0.01
C ARG A 35 -7.90 12.51 0.95
N LEU A 36 -6.82 13.13 0.49
CA LEU A 36 -5.64 13.35 1.33
C LEU A 36 -5.91 14.34 2.46
N VAL A 37 -6.65 15.42 2.17
CA VAL A 37 -7.05 16.41 3.18
C VAL A 37 -7.91 15.75 4.25
N ASN A 38 -8.91 14.97 3.85
CA ASN A 38 -9.80 14.24 4.75
C ASN A 38 -9.04 13.19 5.58
N ALA A 39 -8.14 12.42 4.94
CA ALA A 39 -7.30 11.46 5.64
C ALA A 39 -6.44 12.15 6.71
N LYS A 40 -5.82 13.28 6.39
CA LYS A 40 -5.04 14.07 7.37
C LYS A 40 -5.91 14.56 8.52
N ALA A 41 -7.08 15.12 8.21
CA ALA A 41 -8.01 15.62 9.26
C ALA A 41 -8.47 14.49 10.20
N ASN A 42 -8.72 13.28 9.65
CA ASN A 42 -9.25 12.15 10.43
C ASN A 42 -8.18 11.36 11.19
N LYS A 43 -6.94 11.30 10.68
CA LYS A 43 -5.93 10.37 11.21
C LYS A 43 -4.81 11.05 11.99
N LYS A 44 -4.48 12.30 11.71
CA LYS A 44 -3.31 12.99 12.28
C LYS A 44 -3.30 12.98 13.80
N ASP A 45 -4.35 13.48 14.42
CA ASP A 45 -4.42 13.58 15.89
C ASP A 45 -4.39 12.21 16.58
N LYS A 46 -5.02 11.20 15.96
CA LYS A 46 -4.97 9.82 16.45
C LYS A 46 -3.54 9.29 16.43
N LEU A 47 -2.82 9.52 15.33
CA LEU A 47 -1.43 9.07 15.18
C LEU A 47 -0.50 9.79 16.14
N GLU A 48 -0.64 11.10 16.30
CA GLU A 48 0.16 11.88 17.24
C GLU A 48 -0.05 11.39 18.69
N ARG A 49 -1.29 11.17 19.11
CA ARG A 49 -1.60 10.58 20.44
C ARG A 49 -1.01 9.16 20.59
N LEU A 50 -1.03 8.36 19.53
CA LEU A 50 -0.45 7.01 19.58
C LEU A 50 1.07 7.06 19.74
N LEU A 51 1.74 7.95 19.02
CA LEU A 51 3.17 8.18 19.14
C LEU A 51 3.53 8.68 20.55
N GLN A 52 2.82 9.69 21.07
CA GLN A 52 3.01 10.22 22.41
C GLN A 52 2.90 9.15 23.51
N LYS A 53 1.89 8.24 23.39
CA LYS A 53 1.73 7.11 24.33
C LYS A 53 2.94 6.16 24.33
N LYS A 54 3.73 6.16 23.25
CA LYS A 54 4.96 5.37 23.12
C LYS A 54 6.22 6.19 23.40
N GLY A 55 6.07 7.43 23.88
CA GLY A 55 7.19 8.34 24.16
C GLY A 55 7.91 8.81 22.89
N LEU A 56 7.18 8.89 21.76
CA LEU A 56 7.72 9.28 20.46
C LEU A 56 7.13 10.61 19.99
N SER A 57 7.94 11.37 19.29
CA SER A 57 7.56 12.59 18.59
C SER A 57 7.66 12.38 17.06
N VAL A 58 6.86 13.12 16.31
CA VAL A 58 6.92 13.12 14.85
C VAL A 58 8.27 13.65 14.35
N GLN A 59 8.83 14.60 15.09
CA GLN A 59 10.15 15.16 14.77
C GLN A 59 11.24 14.13 15.01
N GLY A 60 11.96 13.77 13.95
CA GLY A 60 13.00 12.75 14.02
C GLY A 60 12.49 11.31 13.93
N LEU A 61 11.21 11.10 13.69
CA LEU A 61 10.63 9.77 13.54
C LEU A 61 11.16 9.08 12.28
N GLU A 62 11.61 7.84 12.45
CA GLU A 62 11.92 6.93 11.36
C GLU A 62 10.83 5.85 11.29
N LEU A 63 10.45 5.48 10.06
CA LEU A 63 9.41 4.51 9.77
C LEU A 63 9.99 3.32 9.01
N PHE A 64 9.63 2.12 9.43
CA PHE A 64 10.02 0.88 8.78
C PHE A 64 8.81 -0.06 8.67
N LEU A 65 8.63 -0.69 7.53
CA LEU A 65 7.53 -1.59 7.23
C LEU A 65 8.04 -3.01 7.00
N ARG A 66 7.33 -4.01 7.54
CA ARG A 66 7.61 -5.42 7.29
C ARG A 66 6.34 -6.14 6.89
N ALA A 67 6.36 -6.76 5.73
CA ALA A 67 5.24 -7.53 5.21
C ALA A 67 5.55 -9.02 5.22
N PHE A 68 4.59 -9.84 5.63
CA PHE A 68 4.68 -11.30 5.67
C PHE A 68 3.54 -11.88 4.86
N LYS A 69 3.86 -12.50 3.73
CA LYS A 69 2.86 -12.94 2.74
C LYS A 69 1.98 -14.07 3.28
N LYS A 70 2.57 -15.07 3.95
CA LYS A 70 1.83 -16.22 4.50
C LYS A 70 0.91 -15.81 5.65
N GLU A 71 1.36 -14.94 6.51
CA GLU A 71 0.59 -14.42 7.65
C GLU A 71 -0.38 -13.32 7.24
N GLU A 72 -0.26 -12.79 6.02
CA GLU A 72 -1.06 -11.70 5.48
C GLU A 72 -1.05 -10.44 6.38
N VAL A 73 0.13 -10.07 6.88
CA VAL A 73 0.28 -8.94 7.79
C VAL A 73 1.34 -7.96 7.32
N LEU A 74 1.09 -6.68 7.60
CA LEU A 74 2.01 -5.56 7.46
C LEU A 74 2.28 -4.97 8.85
N GLU A 75 3.49 -5.12 9.34
CA GLU A 75 3.96 -4.51 10.58
C GLU A 75 4.51 -3.11 10.32
N VAL A 76 4.15 -2.17 11.19
CA VAL A 76 4.61 -0.78 11.17
C VAL A 76 5.50 -0.55 12.39
N TRP A 77 6.78 -0.34 12.14
CA TRP A 77 7.82 -0.13 13.14
C TRP A 77 8.30 1.31 13.11
N VAL A 78 8.56 1.88 14.29
CA VAL A 78 8.99 3.27 14.43
C VAL A 78 10.13 3.37 15.47
N LYS A 79 10.97 4.40 15.30
CA LYS A 79 11.91 4.87 16.30
C LYS A 79 12.18 6.36 16.10
N GLU A 80 12.67 7.05 17.10
CA GLU A 80 13.32 8.34 16.89
C GLU A 80 14.79 8.16 16.46
N ALA A 81 15.34 9.15 15.77
CA ALA A 81 16.69 9.08 15.22
C ALA A 81 17.77 8.74 16.27
N GLN A 82 17.60 9.25 17.50
CA GLN A 82 18.52 9.01 18.62
C GLN A 82 18.31 7.64 19.29
N GLN A 83 17.20 6.96 19.03
CA GLN A 83 16.95 5.63 19.60
C GLN A 83 17.71 4.55 18.83
N ALA A 84 18.24 3.60 19.60
CA ALA A 84 19.03 2.51 19.02
C ALA A 84 18.18 1.51 18.24
N SER A 85 16.93 1.28 18.63
CA SER A 85 16.09 0.21 18.12
C SER A 85 14.67 0.66 17.79
N PHE A 86 14.07 0.01 16.79
CA PHE A 86 12.67 0.16 16.43
C PHE A 86 11.75 -0.51 17.45
N GLN A 87 10.57 0.07 17.66
CA GLN A 87 9.48 -0.53 18.39
C GLN A 87 8.25 -0.69 17.47
N LEU A 88 7.48 -1.73 17.70
CA LEU A 88 6.24 -1.98 16.93
C LEU A 88 5.20 -0.92 17.30
N LEU A 89 4.70 -0.20 16.31
CA LEU A 89 3.63 0.78 16.49
C LEU A 89 2.27 0.15 16.30
N MET A 90 2.07 -0.55 15.18
CA MET A 90 0.81 -1.20 14.83
C MET A 90 1.02 -2.29 13.78
N THR A 91 -0.03 -3.08 13.53
CA THR A 91 -0.06 -4.12 12.52
C THR A 91 -1.36 -4.03 11.73
N TYR A 92 -1.28 -4.21 10.41
CA TYR A 92 -2.42 -4.27 9.51
C TYR A 92 -2.51 -5.65 8.88
N ALA A 93 -3.71 -6.22 8.81
CA ALA A 93 -3.95 -7.39 7.97
C ALA A 93 -4.04 -6.99 6.50
N PHE A 94 -3.53 -7.81 5.60
CA PHE A 94 -3.92 -7.70 4.19
C PHE A 94 -5.39 -8.06 4.08
N CYS A 95 -6.16 -7.29 3.33
CA CYS A 95 -7.57 -7.64 3.12
C CYS A 95 -7.76 -8.61 1.94
N LYS A 96 -6.72 -8.87 1.18
CA LYS A 96 -6.63 -9.88 0.13
C LYS A 96 -5.17 -10.17 -0.21
N ASN A 97 -4.89 -11.40 -0.63
CA ASN A 97 -3.60 -11.81 -1.15
C ASN A 97 -3.70 -12.19 -2.63
N SER A 98 -2.58 -12.22 -3.34
CA SER A 98 -2.47 -12.70 -4.72
C SER A 98 -1.14 -13.39 -4.97
N GLY A 99 -1.12 -14.32 -5.90
CA GLY A 99 0.02 -15.19 -6.13
C GLY A 99 0.19 -16.22 -5.02
N GLY A 100 1.39 -16.74 -4.89
CA GLY A 100 1.79 -17.70 -3.86
C GLY A 100 3.01 -17.20 -3.09
N LEU A 101 3.70 -18.10 -2.40
CA LEU A 101 5.01 -17.84 -1.84
C LEU A 101 6.07 -17.89 -2.96
N GLY A 102 7.13 -17.13 -2.80
CA GLY A 102 8.16 -16.93 -3.80
C GLY A 102 8.20 -15.51 -4.35
N PRO A 103 9.35 -15.07 -4.87
CA PRO A 103 9.55 -13.72 -5.36
C PRO A 103 8.77 -13.45 -6.66
N LYS A 104 8.44 -12.18 -6.90
CA LYS A 104 7.96 -11.72 -8.20
C LYS A 104 9.12 -11.74 -9.21
N ARG A 105 8.89 -12.37 -10.39
CA ARG A 105 9.93 -12.53 -11.41
C ARG A 105 9.51 -12.08 -12.81
N LYS A 106 8.22 -11.88 -13.07
CA LYS A 106 7.74 -11.41 -14.36
C LYS A 106 6.42 -10.66 -14.24
N GLU A 107 6.14 -9.86 -15.24
CA GLU A 107 4.82 -9.25 -15.38
C GLU A 107 3.72 -10.31 -15.47
N GLY A 108 2.57 -10.04 -14.87
CA GLY A 108 1.42 -10.94 -14.90
C GLY A 108 1.51 -12.18 -14.00
N ASP A 109 2.61 -12.42 -13.27
CA ASP A 109 2.76 -13.57 -12.37
C ASP A 109 1.90 -13.47 -11.09
N ARG A 110 1.24 -12.35 -10.88
CA ARG A 110 0.39 -12.03 -9.72
C ARG A 110 1.11 -12.05 -8.36
N GLN A 111 2.43 -12.18 -8.35
CA GLN A 111 3.20 -12.27 -7.13
C GLN A 111 3.34 -10.91 -6.44
N ILE A 112 3.10 -10.90 -5.12
CA ILE A 112 3.67 -9.87 -4.26
C ILE A 112 5.18 -10.11 -4.22
N PRO A 113 6.04 -9.12 -4.50
CA PRO A 113 7.48 -9.32 -4.49
C PRO A 113 7.98 -9.67 -3.08
N GLU A 114 9.11 -10.36 -3.01
CA GLU A 114 9.84 -10.65 -1.77
C GLU A 114 11.23 -10.03 -1.87
N GLY A 115 11.69 -9.39 -0.82
CA GLY A 115 12.97 -8.68 -0.82
C GLY A 115 12.98 -7.43 0.04
N PHE A 116 13.98 -6.59 -0.23
CA PHE A 116 14.24 -5.37 0.51
C PHE A 116 14.02 -4.13 -0.36
N TYR A 117 12.99 -3.38 -0.01
CA TYR A 117 12.47 -2.25 -0.80
C TYR A 117 12.46 -0.96 0.03
N ARG A 118 11.99 0.11 -0.60
CA ARG A 118 11.63 1.39 0.04
C ARG A 118 10.39 1.98 -0.64
N ILE A 119 9.71 2.84 0.07
CA ILE A 119 8.69 3.70 -0.54
C ILE A 119 9.40 4.71 -1.43
N ASP A 120 8.99 4.80 -2.69
CA ASP A 120 9.50 5.77 -3.66
C ASP A 120 8.42 6.72 -4.20
N ARG A 121 7.15 6.37 -4.02
CA ARG A 121 6.02 7.15 -4.55
C ARG A 121 4.89 7.28 -3.53
N PHE A 122 4.37 8.50 -3.43
CA PHE A 122 3.16 8.82 -2.67
C PHE A 122 2.06 9.18 -3.67
N ASN A 123 1.08 8.32 -3.85
CA ASN A 123 0.02 8.51 -4.83
C ASN A 123 -1.34 8.77 -4.16
N ALA A 124 -1.68 10.06 -4.00
CA ALA A 124 -2.98 10.49 -3.51
C ALA A 124 -4.09 10.37 -4.56
N LYS A 125 -3.73 10.14 -5.84
CA LYS A 125 -4.66 9.98 -6.97
C LYS A 125 -4.91 8.53 -7.34
N SER A 126 -4.56 7.60 -6.45
CA SER A 126 -4.69 6.16 -6.69
C SER A 126 -6.13 5.77 -7.00
N LYS A 127 -6.31 4.83 -7.95
CA LYS A 127 -7.61 4.17 -8.20
C LYS A 127 -8.07 3.34 -7.00
N PHE A 128 -7.15 2.98 -6.11
CA PHE A 128 -7.38 2.24 -4.87
C PHE A 128 -7.27 3.16 -3.66
N HIS A 129 -7.97 4.27 -3.68
CA HIS A 129 -8.06 5.29 -2.65
C HIS A 129 -6.76 6.10 -2.49
N LEU A 130 -5.82 5.66 -1.66
CA LEU A 130 -4.45 6.16 -1.51
C LEU A 130 -3.48 5.02 -1.74
N SER A 131 -2.23 5.32 -2.16
CA SER A 131 -1.23 4.27 -2.26
C SER A 131 0.22 4.75 -2.08
N LEU A 132 1.06 3.86 -1.54
CA LEU A 132 2.48 4.02 -1.36
C LEU A 132 3.20 3.07 -2.31
N GLY A 133 3.93 3.59 -3.29
CA GLY A 133 4.65 2.81 -4.27
C GLY A 133 5.97 2.30 -3.74
N LEU A 134 6.32 1.07 -4.11
CA LEU A 134 7.60 0.45 -3.84
C LEU A 134 8.57 0.67 -5.01
N ASN A 135 9.86 0.76 -4.73
CA ASN A 135 10.92 0.78 -5.75
C ASN A 135 11.15 -0.59 -6.41
N TYR A 136 10.04 -1.29 -6.71
CA TYR A 136 10.07 -2.51 -7.51
C TYR A 136 10.10 -2.17 -9.03
N PRO A 137 10.92 -2.84 -9.87
CA PRO A 137 11.99 -3.77 -9.50
C PRO A 137 13.21 -3.02 -8.92
N ASN A 138 13.76 -3.53 -7.81
CA ASN A 138 15.03 -3.04 -7.27
C ASN A 138 16.24 -3.61 -8.04
N ALA A 139 17.47 -3.36 -7.60
CA ALA A 139 18.66 -3.85 -8.29
C ALA A 139 18.73 -5.40 -8.34
N SER A 140 18.37 -6.08 -7.25
CA SER A 140 18.30 -7.56 -7.21
C SER A 140 17.25 -8.10 -8.19
N ASP A 141 16.05 -7.51 -8.19
CA ASP A 141 14.97 -7.93 -9.09
C ASP A 141 15.35 -7.75 -10.56
N LYS A 142 16.03 -6.66 -10.92
CA LYS A 142 16.48 -6.40 -12.30
C LYS A 142 17.44 -7.47 -12.83
N VAL A 143 18.25 -8.04 -11.96
CA VAL A 143 19.17 -9.13 -12.32
C VAL A 143 18.45 -10.47 -12.37
N ARG A 144 17.59 -10.75 -11.37
CA ARG A 144 17.01 -12.08 -11.12
C ARG A 144 15.65 -12.32 -11.77
N SER A 145 15.00 -11.26 -12.32
CA SER A 145 13.69 -11.35 -12.94
C SER A 145 13.78 -11.44 -14.46
N HIS A 146 12.63 -11.62 -15.11
CA HIS A 146 12.55 -11.63 -16.57
C HIS A 146 13.15 -10.34 -17.14
N ARG A 147 14.15 -10.48 -17.99
CA ARG A 147 15.03 -9.39 -18.42
C ARG A 147 14.29 -8.18 -19.02
N GLN A 148 13.23 -8.42 -19.81
CA GLN A 148 12.49 -7.36 -20.50
C GLN A 148 11.17 -6.99 -19.81
N GLN A 149 10.58 -7.91 -19.04
CA GLN A 149 9.27 -7.75 -18.42
C GLN A 149 9.27 -8.23 -16.96
N PRO A 150 10.05 -7.59 -16.08
CA PRO A 150 10.04 -7.94 -14.64
C PRO A 150 8.71 -7.59 -13.97
N GLY A 151 7.93 -6.70 -14.60
CA GLY A 151 6.78 -6.03 -14.03
C GLY A 151 7.14 -4.72 -13.33
N SER A 152 6.13 -3.98 -12.91
CA SER A 152 6.27 -2.67 -12.27
C SER A 152 5.08 -2.41 -11.33
N ASP A 153 5.02 -1.18 -10.79
CA ASP A 153 3.83 -0.63 -10.13
C ASP A 153 3.29 -1.45 -8.96
N ILE A 154 4.19 -1.85 -8.08
CA ILE A 154 3.83 -2.50 -6.81
C ILE A 154 3.57 -1.43 -5.75
N PHE A 155 2.41 -1.55 -5.08
CA PHE A 155 1.94 -0.58 -4.09
C PHE A 155 1.43 -1.26 -2.81
N ILE A 156 1.53 -0.54 -1.69
CA ILE A 156 0.65 -0.73 -0.54
C ILE A 156 -0.51 0.24 -0.74
N HIS A 157 -1.78 -0.22 -0.70
CA HIS A 157 -2.92 0.60 -1.12
C HIS A 157 -4.23 0.27 -0.39
N GLY A 158 -5.22 1.14 -0.56
CA GLY A 158 -6.60 0.92 -0.13
C GLY A 158 -7.37 -0.05 -1.02
N GLY A 159 -8.64 -0.25 -0.72
CA GLY A 159 -9.44 -1.28 -1.39
C GLY A 159 -8.91 -2.69 -1.10
N CYS A 160 -9.56 -3.71 -1.69
CA CYS A 160 -9.19 -5.11 -1.47
C CYS A 160 -8.97 -5.90 -2.77
N LEU A 161 -8.87 -5.22 -3.91
CA LEU A 161 -8.54 -5.87 -5.18
C LEU A 161 -7.03 -5.79 -5.41
N THR A 162 -6.39 -6.92 -5.70
CA THR A 162 -4.94 -6.94 -5.91
C THR A 162 -4.53 -7.96 -6.97
N VAL A 163 -3.44 -7.63 -7.67
CA VAL A 163 -2.69 -8.48 -8.59
C VAL A 163 -1.19 -8.19 -8.38
N GLY A 164 -0.66 -8.59 -7.21
CA GLY A 164 0.75 -8.39 -6.85
C GLY A 164 1.03 -7.21 -5.91
N CYS A 165 0.02 -6.43 -5.52
CA CYS A 165 0.12 -5.35 -4.54
C CYS A 165 -0.29 -5.82 -3.13
N ILE A 166 -0.10 -4.96 -2.11
CA ILE A 166 -0.46 -5.21 -0.72
C ILE A 166 -1.66 -4.33 -0.34
N PRO A 167 -2.91 -4.85 -0.39
CA PRO A 167 -4.10 -4.10 -0.02
C PRO A 167 -4.36 -4.19 1.48
N ILE A 168 -4.62 -3.06 2.13
CA ILE A 168 -4.85 -2.98 3.59
C ILE A 168 -6.14 -2.24 3.97
N THR A 169 -7.09 -2.08 3.05
CA THR A 169 -8.33 -1.30 3.16
C THR A 169 -8.12 0.22 3.13
N ASP A 170 -9.20 0.98 2.84
CA ASP A 170 -9.14 2.44 2.75
C ASP A 170 -8.80 3.09 4.09
N ASP A 171 -9.43 2.64 5.16
CA ASP A 171 -9.18 3.17 6.51
C ASP A 171 -7.71 3.00 6.94
N LYS A 172 -7.11 1.86 6.63
CA LYS A 172 -5.74 1.53 7.03
C LYS A 172 -4.70 2.22 6.16
N ILE A 173 -4.96 2.35 4.86
CA ILE A 173 -4.04 3.09 4.00
C ILE A 173 -4.07 4.59 4.30
N GLU A 174 -5.21 5.18 4.70
CA GLU A 174 -5.24 6.56 5.17
C GLU A 174 -4.32 6.75 6.39
N GLU A 175 -4.42 5.86 7.36
CA GLU A 175 -3.59 5.90 8.57
C GLU A 175 -2.10 5.76 8.24
N LEU A 176 -1.73 4.77 7.44
CA LEU A 176 -0.34 4.54 7.01
C LEU A 176 0.18 5.67 6.13
N PHE A 177 -0.61 6.16 5.19
CA PHE A 177 -0.22 7.24 4.28
C PHE A 177 0.05 8.54 5.03
N VAL A 178 -0.83 8.90 5.97
CA VAL A 178 -0.65 10.11 6.81
C VAL A 178 0.60 9.97 7.67
N LEU A 179 0.84 8.82 8.32
CA LEU A 179 2.06 8.58 9.09
C LEU A 179 3.32 8.69 8.23
N ALA A 180 3.30 8.06 7.05
CA ALA A 180 4.42 8.10 6.09
C ALA A 180 4.67 9.53 5.57
N ASP A 181 3.61 10.31 5.33
CA ASP A 181 3.71 11.71 4.90
C ASP A 181 4.26 12.62 6.02
N MET A 182 3.89 12.39 7.26
CA MET A 182 4.46 13.10 8.42
C MET A 182 5.97 12.85 8.52
N VAL A 183 6.41 11.59 8.40
CA VAL A 183 7.84 11.21 8.42
C VAL A 183 8.60 11.83 7.26
N ARG A 184 8.05 11.74 6.04
CA ARG A 184 8.64 12.33 4.84
C ARG A 184 8.79 13.85 4.94
N THR A 185 7.76 14.53 5.43
CA THR A 185 7.75 15.99 5.58
C THR A 185 8.74 16.48 6.65
N ALA A 186 8.98 15.65 7.67
CA ALA A 186 10.03 15.90 8.66
C ALA A 186 11.46 15.69 8.13
N GLY A 187 11.64 15.44 6.82
CA GLY A 187 12.93 15.31 6.15
C GLY A 187 13.68 14.00 6.47
N ARG A 188 13.00 12.98 6.96
CA ARG A 188 13.60 11.68 7.28
C ARG A 188 13.49 10.72 6.11
N SER A 189 14.55 10.04 5.86
CA SER A 189 14.78 9.20 4.69
C SER A 189 14.86 7.74 5.02
N PRO A 190 14.95 6.97 3.94
CA PRO A 190 13.81 6.51 3.18
C PRO A 190 12.99 5.54 4.01
N ILE A 191 11.68 5.50 3.85
CA ILE A 191 10.82 4.49 4.49
C ILE A 191 11.17 3.14 3.86
N ARG A 192 11.84 2.28 4.62
CA ARG A 192 12.22 0.95 4.16
C ARG A 192 11.08 -0.03 4.30
N VAL A 193 11.01 -0.98 3.36
CA VAL A 193 9.95 -2.00 3.32
C VAL A 193 10.60 -3.34 3.05
N HIS A 194 10.56 -4.25 4.01
CA HIS A 194 11.01 -5.61 3.82
C HIS A 194 9.80 -6.52 3.62
N ILE A 195 9.81 -7.37 2.60
CA ILE A 195 8.73 -8.29 2.26
C ILE A 195 9.28 -9.71 2.28
N PHE A 196 8.68 -10.54 3.11
CA PHE A 196 9.09 -11.92 3.36
C PHE A 196 7.99 -12.91 2.95
N PRO A 197 8.35 -14.13 2.55
CA PRO A 197 7.36 -15.19 2.29
C PRO A 197 6.55 -15.54 3.55
N SER A 198 7.19 -15.54 4.69
CA SER A 198 6.66 -15.82 6.03
C SER A 198 7.64 -15.28 7.07
N ARG A 199 7.33 -15.43 8.35
CA ARG A 199 8.36 -15.34 9.37
C ARG A 199 9.43 -16.38 9.10
N LEU A 200 10.71 -15.96 9.18
CA LEU A 200 11.86 -16.79 8.75
C LEU A 200 12.69 -17.31 9.91
N GLU A 201 12.05 -17.68 11.02
CA GLU A 201 12.72 -18.46 12.05
C GLU A 201 13.18 -19.81 11.45
N LYS A 202 14.17 -20.45 12.09
CA LYS A 202 14.84 -21.64 11.56
C LYS A 202 13.87 -22.76 11.16
N THR A 203 12.87 -23.04 11.99
CA THR A 203 11.87 -24.08 11.73
C THR A 203 10.93 -23.72 10.60
N GLN A 204 10.48 -22.47 10.53
CA GLN A 204 9.61 -21.98 9.48
C GLN A 204 10.30 -21.99 8.12
N LEU A 205 11.56 -21.52 8.07
CA LEU A 205 12.33 -21.56 6.82
C LEU A 205 12.53 -23.01 6.35
N ALA A 206 12.88 -23.94 7.23
CA ALA A 206 13.04 -25.34 6.86
C ALA A 206 11.75 -25.93 6.24
N ALA A 207 10.60 -25.62 6.83
CA ALA A 207 9.30 -26.05 6.31
C ALA A 207 8.94 -25.40 4.95
N LEU A 208 9.32 -24.14 4.74
CA LEU A 208 9.13 -23.44 3.47
C LEU A 208 10.01 -24.05 2.38
N VAL A 209 11.29 -24.23 2.64
CA VAL A 209 12.28 -24.80 1.70
C VAL A 209 11.91 -26.25 1.33
N HIS A 210 11.40 -27.03 2.26
CA HIS A 210 10.90 -28.37 1.96
C HIS A 210 9.76 -28.38 0.93
N LYS A 211 8.89 -27.37 0.96
CA LYS A 211 7.75 -27.25 0.04
C LYS A 211 8.12 -26.52 -1.28
N HIS A 212 9.11 -25.67 -1.25
CA HIS A 212 9.53 -24.80 -2.34
C HIS A 212 11.06 -24.75 -2.44
N PRO A 213 11.71 -25.88 -2.77
CA PRO A 213 13.17 -25.99 -2.80
C PRO A 213 13.81 -25.02 -3.81
N GLU A 214 13.07 -24.62 -4.84
CA GLU A 214 13.50 -23.66 -5.87
C GLU A 214 13.77 -22.25 -5.32
N HIS A 215 13.29 -21.93 -4.13
CA HIS A 215 13.48 -20.64 -3.47
C HIS A 215 14.46 -20.67 -2.29
N ALA A 216 15.08 -21.82 -2.03
CA ALA A 216 15.89 -22.07 -0.84
C ALA A 216 17.00 -21.02 -0.63
N ASP A 217 17.84 -20.79 -1.63
CA ASP A 217 18.98 -19.87 -1.56
C ASP A 217 18.50 -18.42 -1.33
N PHE A 218 17.48 -18.01 -2.09
CA PHE A 218 16.92 -16.68 -1.97
C PHE A 218 16.29 -16.42 -0.60
N TRP A 219 15.58 -17.38 -0.06
CA TRP A 219 14.99 -17.25 1.27
C TRP A 219 16.01 -17.31 2.39
N GLN A 220 17.13 -18.02 2.20
CA GLN A 220 18.28 -17.98 3.14
C GLN A 220 18.95 -16.59 3.16
N GLU A 221 19.05 -15.91 2.02
CA GLU A 221 19.51 -14.52 1.98
C GLU A 221 18.55 -13.61 2.78
N LEU A 222 17.24 -13.72 2.52
CA LEU A 222 16.23 -12.94 3.24
C LEU A 222 16.23 -13.22 4.75
N GLN A 223 16.46 -14.47 5.15
CA GLN A 223 16.52 -14.87 6.55
C GLN A 223 17.60 -14.10 7.32
N LYS A 224 18.75 -13.85 6.72
CA LYS A 224 19.81 -13.08 7.38
C LYS A 224 19.32 -11.70 7.81
N GLY A 225 18.64 -10.99 6.92
CA GLY A 225 18.05 -9.68 7.22
C GLY A 225 16.90 -9.75 8.23
N TYR A 226 16.06 -10.79 8.13
CA TYR A 226 14.99 -11.06 9.09
C TYR A 226 15.55 -11.28 10.50
N LEU A 227 16.50 -12.21 10.68
CA LEU A 227 17.09 -12.54 11.98
C LEU A 227 17.88 -11.39 12.58
N HIS A 228 18.59 -10.59 11.76
CA HIS A 228 19.24 -9.37 12.23
C HIS A 228 18.21 -8.43 12.89
N PHE A 229 17.10 -8.17 12.22
CA PHE A 229 16.07 -7.30 12.80
C PHE A 229 15.41 -7.92 14.03
N GLU A 230 15.13 -9.23 14.03
CA GLU A 230 14.55 -9.88 15.22
C GLU A 230 15.48 -9.74 16.45
N LYS A 231 16.77 -9.88 16.25
CA LYS A 231 17.76 -9.81 17.35
C LYS A 231 17.98 -8.37 17.83
N PHE A 232 18.13 -7.42 16.91
CA PHE A 232 18.61 -6.08 17.26
C PHE A 232 17.54 -4.99 17.18
N LYS A 233 16.40 -5.29 16.55
CA LYS A 233 15.37 -4.31 16.17
C LYS A 233 15.97 -3.12 15.42
N ARG A 234 16.98 -3.39 14.59
CA ARG A 234 17.66 -2.45 13.70
C ARG A 234 17.62 -2.98 12.28
N ILE A 235 17.47 -2.08 11.32
CA ILE A 235 17.55 -2.45 9.91
C ILE A 235 19.02 -2.71 9.58
N PRO A 236 19.40 -3.89 9.06
CA PRO A 236 20.76 -4.15 8.64
C PRO A 236 21.15 -3.30 7.44
N ARG A 237 22.44 -3.13 7.23
CA ARG A 237 22.95 -2.67 5.95
C ARG A 237 22.76 -3.79 4.92
N ILE A 238 22.20 -3.44 3.76
CA ILE A 238 21.87 -4.38 2.69
C ILE A 238 22.49 -3.84 1.41
N ASP A 239 23.47 -4.57 0.90
CA ASP A 239 24.07 -4.36 -0.41
C ASP A 239 23.56 -5.44 -1.39
N ILE A 240 23.78 -5.27 -2.68
CA ILE A 240 23.38 -6.21 -3.74
C ILE A 240 24.60 -6.40 -4.63
N ASP A 241 25.00 -7.64 -4.85
CA ASP A 241 26.13 -7.96 -5.74
C ASP A 241 25.70 -8.05 -7.21
N ASP A 242 26.66 -8.33 -8.09
CA ASP A 242 26.44 -8.41 -9.54
C ASP A 242 25.54 -9.59 -9.97
N THR A 243 25.35 -10.57 -9.09
CA THR A 243 24.40 -11.69 -9.32
C THR A 243 22.99 -11.36 -8.84
N GLY A 244 22.80 -10.19 -8.23
CA GLY A 244 21.56 -9.77 -7.60
C GLY A 244 21.37 -10.36 -6.20
N ALA A 245 22.39 -11.00 -5.59
CA ALA A 245 22.30 -11.53 -4.23
C ALA A 245 22.33 -10.42 -3.19
N TYR A 246 21.54 -10.58 -2.12
CA TYR A 246 21.55 -9.67 -1.00
C TYR A 246 22.69 -9.99 -0.04
N LEU A 247 23.56 -9.01 0.17
CA LEU A 247 24.65 -9.04 1.14
C LEU A 247 24.23 -8.29 2.41
N ILE A 248 24.05 -9.01 3.50
CA ILE A 248 23.56 -8.49 4.78
C ILE A 248 24.73 -8.30 5.74
N GLN A 249 24.89 -7.07 6.27
CA GLN A 249 25.95 -6.66 7.18
C GLN A 249 25.37 -6.15 8.50
#